data_3272a502086b1b44faa2b0a43eadeca0
#
_entry.id   3272a502086b1b44faa2b0a43eadeca0
#
_cell.length_a   1.000
_cell.length_b   1.000
_cell.length_c   1.000
_cell.angle_alpha   90.00
_cell.angle_beta   90.00
_cell.angle_gamma   90.00
#
_symmetry.space_group_name_H-M   'P 1'
#
loop_
_entity.id
_entity.type
_entity.pdbx_description
1 polymer ?
#
loop_
_entity_poly.entity_id
_entity_poly.type
_entity_poly.pdbx_seq_one_letter_code
_entity_poly.pdbx_strand_id
1 'polypeptide(L)'
;MPGGKQVIMGVVILVLVGLVLVVWQRFSGSQEPLLQEAVYVVRSGPLTIDVVESGTIKAREQLIIKNEVEGKTSILYLIPEGTQVKKGDLLVELDASALMDAKIDQEIKVQNARAAFVNATENLAVVENQAQSDLDLAKLTLEFARQDLKKYTDGEYPNALQKANAEITLAQEELARARERLEWSKTLYEEKFISQTELAADELAEKKKALDLSLAKNNLDLLVNYTNQRDLAQRKSDVSQAEMAMERTRRKARADVVQAGAELKAREAEFQRQNDRLEKILTQLEKTRIVSPADGLVIYATSAQGGMFRRNTEPLQEGQDIRERQELIYLPTASSSNAEIAIHESNLKKVGTGMPAKVTVDALPGREFSGRITHIAPLPDAQSIWMNPDLKVFTTQIFLDGNDKDMRTGMSCQARIII
;
A
#
# COMPACT_ATOMS: atom_id res chain seq x y z
N MET A 1 -50.84 117.92 72.53
CA MET A 1 -50.89 117.27 71.19
C MET A 1 -50.62 115.80 71.21
N PRO A 2 -51.54 114.94 71.09
CA PRO A 2 -51.33 113.49 71.06
C PRO A 2 -51.50 112.97 69.61
N GLY A 3 -50.50 112.22 69.11
CA GLY A 3 -50.69 111.71 67.75
C GLY A 3 -49.72 110.65 67.31
N GLY A 4 -48.62 110.29 67.97
CA GLY A 4 -47.59 109.47 67.44
C GLY A 4 -47.68 107.94 67.76
N LYS A 5 -48.39 107.53 68.79
CA LYS A 5 -48.39 106.10 69.24
C LYS A 5 -49.47 105.25 68.49
N GLN A 6 -50.49 105.85 67.96
CA GLN A 6 -51.52 105.04 67.24
C GLN A 6 -51.14 104.70 65.79
N VAL A 7 -50.34 105.49 65.13
CA VAL A 7 -49.84 105.17 63.76
C VAL A 7 -48.80 104.04 63.72
N ILE A 8 -47.95 104.03 64.79
CA ILE A 8 -46.91 102.95 64.89
C ILE A 8 -47.56 101.60 65.16
N MET A 9 -48.64 101.57 65.93
CA MET A 9 -49.32 100.30 66.25
C MET A 9 -50.13 99.77 65.00
N GLY A 10 -50.62 100.66 64.16
CA GLY A 10 -51.28 100.28 62.90
C GLY A 10 -50.32 99.65 61.88
N VAL A 11 -49.08 100.20 61.77
CA VAL A 11 -48.05 99.71 60.86
C VAL A 11 -47.54 98.35 61.32
N VAL A 12 -47.34 98.16 62.61
CA VAL A 12 -46.88 96.90 63.21
C VAL A 12 -47.94 95.77 63.01
N ILE A 13 -49.23 96.10 63.11
CA ILE A 13 -50.30 95.10 62.83
C ILE A 13 -50.36 94.79 61.37
N LEU A 14 -50.21 95.74 60.47
CA LEU A 14 -50.16 95.48 58.99
C LEU A 14 -48.94 94.60 58.63
N VAL A 15 -47.77 94.86 59.21
CA VAL A 15 -46.57 93.97 58.93
C VAL A 15 -46.79 92.59 59.48
N LEU A 16 -47.38 92.45 60.68
CA LEU A 16 -47.69 91.16 61.22
C LEU A 16 -48.75 90.38 60.42
N VAL A 17 -49.80 91.05 59.94
CA VAL A 17 -50.75 90.39 59.08
C VAL A 17 -50.14 90.07 57.74
N GLY A 18 -49.28 90.92 57.18
CA GLY A 18 -48.49 90.60 55.97
C GLY A 18 -47.59 89.38 56.14
N LEU A 19 -46.90 89.30 57.34
CA LEU A 19 -46.03 88.18 57.63
C LEU A 19 -46.84 86.87 57.81
N VAL A 20 -47.99 86.90 58.41
CA VAL A 20 -48.86 85.77 58.59
C VAL A 20 -49.39 85.29 57.24
N LEU A 21 -49.77 86.22 56.32
CA LEU A 21 -50.21 85.94 54.96
C LEU A 21 -49.09 85.32 54.13
N VAL A 22 -47.85 85.78 54.27
CA VAL A 22 -46.69 85.20 53.55
C VAL A 22 -46.37 83.84 54.12
N VAL A 23 -46.47 83.64 55.45
CA VAL A 23 -46.26 82.31 56.06
C VAL A 23 -47.36 81.32 55.64
N TRP A 24 -48.62 81.83 55.57
CA TRP A 24 -49.78 81.03 55.11
C TRP A 24 -49.63 80.63 53.67
N GLN A 25 -49.19 81.53 52.80
CA GLN A 25 -48.90 81.29 51.39
C GLN A 25 -47.76 80.32 51.20
N ARG A 26 -46.76 80.29 52.12
CA ARG A 26 -45.67 79.33 52.07
C ARG A 26 -46.11 77.96 52.57
N PHE A 27 -47.07 77.79 53.43
CA PHE A 27 -47.56 76.55 53.96
C PHE A 27 -48.73 75.94 53.19
N SER A 28 -49.43 76.69 52.32
CA SER A 28 -50.55 76.20 51.52
C SER A 28 -50.21 75.70 50.16
N GLY A 29 -48.91 75.47 49.83
CA GLY A 29 -48.42 75.08 48.51
C GLY A 29 -47.73 73.73 48.40
N SER A 30 -47.90 72.87 49.37
CA SER A 30 -47.41 71.47 49.23
C SER A 30 -48.59 70.60 48.82
N GLN A 31 -48.97 70.61 47.57
CA GLN A 31 -49.63 69.46 46.97
C GLN A 31 -48.53 68.38 46.70
N GLU A 32 -48.54 67.33 47.49
CA GLU A 32 -47.85 66.14 47.12
C GLU A 32 -48.36 65.67 45.74
N PRO A 33 -47.46 65.38 44.75
CA PRO A 33 -47.88 64.73 43.56
C PRO A 33 -48.44 63.39 43.95
N LEU A 34 -49.73 63.18 43.77
CA LEU A 34 -50.33 61.86 43.73
C LEU A 34 -49.45 60.98 42.80
N LEU A 35 -48.73 60.02 43.40
CA LEU A 35 -48.11 58.93 42.67
C LEU A 35 -49.27 58.32 41.83
N GLN A 36 -49.27 58.65 40.53
CA GLN A 36 -50.03 57.86 39.58
C GLN A 36 -49.44 56.49 39.60
N GLU A 37 -50.04 55.58 40.36
CA GLU A 37 -49.79 54.18 40.18
C GLU A 37 -49.96 53.92 38.70
N ALA A 38 -48.83 53.49 38.03
CA ALA A 38 -48.87 53.07 36.66
C ALA A 38 -49.77 51.84 36.55
N VAL A 39 -51.03 52.11 36.26
CA VAL A 39 -51.97 51.03 35.99
C VAL A 39 -51.68 50.45 34.65
N TYR A 40 -51.09 49.23 34.67
CA TYR A 40 -50.87 48.46 33.49
C TYR A 40 -52.13 47.72 33.07
N VAL A 41 -52.67 48.07 31.93
CA VAL A 41 -53.86 47.38 31.38
C VAL A 41 -53.42 46.00 30.87
N VAL A 42 -53.79 44.98 31.55
CA VAL A 42 -53.55 43.58 31.15
C VAL A 42 -54.32 43.32 29.85
N ARG A 43 -53.56 43.04 28.78
CA ARG A 43 -54.11 42.65 27.48
C ARG A 43 -53.95 41.13 27.34
N SER A 44 -55.02 40.43 26.94
CA SER A 44 -54.94 39.03 26.54
C SER A 44 -54.26 38.99 25.15
N GLY A 45 -53.19 38.20 25.06
CA GLY A 45 -52.42 38.00 23.83
C GLY A 45 -51.67 36.69 23.86
N PRO A 46 -51.11 36.24 22.72
CA PRO A 46 -50.32 35.02 22.69
C PRO A 46 -49.07 35.18 23.60
N LEU A 47 -48.84 34.23 24.47
CA LEU A 47 -47.66 34.14 25.31
C LEU A 47 -46.58 33.39 24.54
N THR A 48 -45.48 34.06 24.21
CA THR A 48 -44.31 33.39 23.66
C THR A 48 -43.38 33.03 24.81
N ILE A 49 -43.13 31.73 24.95
CA ILE A 49 -42.15 31.22 25.91
C ILE A 49 -40.83 31.06 25.13
N ASP A 50 -39.80 31.65 25.64
CA ASP A 50 -38.45 31.53 25.05
C ASP A 50 -37.43 31.12 26.10
N VAL A 51 -36.38 30.41 25.64
CA VAL A 51 -35.19 30.08 26.41
C VAL A 51 -34.02 30.81 25.78
N VAL A 52 -33.37 31.65 26.59
CA VAL A 52 -32.23 32.44 26.14
C VAL A 52 -30.97 31.89 26.73
N GLU A 53 -30.04 31.47 25.87
CA GLU A 53 -28.78 30.88 26.28
C GLU A 53 -27.62 31.51 25.50
N SER A 54 -26.46 31.59 26.13
CA SER A 54 -25.25 32.11 25.52
C SER A 54 -24.41 31.03 24.87
N GLY A 55 -23.67 31.40 23.86
CA GLY A 55 -22.81 30.47 23.13
C GLY A 55 -21.78 31.17 22.24
N THR A 56 -21.24 30.40 21.32
CA THR A 56 -20.24 30.86 20.36
C THR A 56 -20.56 30.44 18.95
N ILE A 57 -20.22 31.26 18.00
CA ILE A 57 -20.33 30.94 16.58
C ILE A 57 -19.20 29.97 16.20
N LYS A 58 -19.55 28.86 15.56
CA LYS A 58 -18.58 27.89 14.97
C LYS A 58 -18.86 27.72 13.48
N ALA A 59 -17.82 27.46 12.72
CA ALA A 59 -18.01 27.03 11.33
C ALA A 59 -18.70 25.65 11.32
N ARG A 60 -19.68 25.47 10.44
CA ARG A 60 -20.36 24.17 10.27
C ARG A 60 -19.41 23.11 9.74
N GLU A 61 -18.64 23.48 8.75
CA GLU A 61 -17.64 22.61 8.13
C GLU A 61 -16.29 23.31 8.22
N GLN A 62 -15.33 22.64 8.80
CA GLN A 62 -13.95 23.07 8.79
C GLN A 62 -13.09 21.93 8.26
N LEU A 63 -12.23 22.22 7.31
CA LEU A 63 -11.24 21.29 6.84
C LEU A 63 -10.00 21.39 7.73
N ILE A 64 -9.58 20.26 8.26
CA ILE A 64 -8.41 20.19 9.13
C ILE A 64 -7.22 19.75 8.28
N ILE A 65 -6.27 20.66 8.09
CA ILE A 65 -5.03 20.40 7.38
C ILE A 65 -4.00 19.89 8.39
N LYS A 66 -3.51 18.66 8.13
CA LYS A 66 -2.53 17.97 8.97
C LYS A 66 -1.24 17.73 8.19
N ASN A 67 -0.14 17.61 8.91
CA ASN A 67 1.09 17.10 8.33
C ASN A 67 0.95 15.60 8.03
N GLU A 68 1.13 15.23 6.78
CA GLU A 68 1.09 13.83 6.31
C GLU A 68 2.48 13.26 6.01
N VAL A 69 3.54 14.05 6.23
CA VAL A 69 4.92 13.60 6.06
C VAL A 69 5.31 12.75 7.26
N GLU A 70 5.82 11.56 7.00
CA GLU A 70 6.29 10.63 8.05
C GLU A 70 7.49 11.22 8.81
N GLY A 71 7.48 11.03 10.14
CA GLY A 71 8.56 11.44 10.99
C GLY A 71 8.48 12.90 11.47
N LYS A 72 9.63 13.55 11.58
CA LYS A 72 9.80 14.92 12.05
C LYS A 72 10.39 15.76 10.92
N THR A 73 9.76 16.89 10.63
CA THR A 73 10.24 17.84 9.63
C THR A 73 10.03 19.27 10.13
N SER A 74 10.68 20.26 9.53
CA SER A 74 10.52 21.66 9.85
C SER A 74 9.72 22.41 8.81
N ILE A 75 9.04 23.47 9.21
CA ILE A 75 8.31 24.37 8.34
C ILE A 75 9.28 25.34 7.67
N LEU A 76 9.33 25.36 6.35
CA LEU A 76 10.11 26.35 5.59
C LEU A 76 9.30 27.59 5.28
N TYR A 77 8.02 27.40 4.92
CA TYR A 77 7.09 28.47 4.62
C TYR A 77 5.75 28.19 5.26
N LEU A 78 5.16 29.22 5.84
CA LEU A 78 3.83 29.18 6.44
C LEU A 78 3.04 30.41 6.02
N ILE A 79 1.86 30.20 5.43
CA ILE A 79 0.97 31.29 5.07
C ILE A 79 0.52 32.05 6.32
N PRO A 80 0.49 33.41 6.33
CA PRO A 80 0.05 34.18 7.50
C PRO A 80 -1.39 33.86 7.93
N GLU A 81 -1.61 33.78 9.24
CA GLU A 81 -2.93 33.58 9.81
C GLU A 81 -3.88 34.72 9.41
N GLY A 82 -5.15 34.41 9.16
CA GLY A 82 -6.16 35.40 8.73
C GLY A 82 -6.13 35.71 7.23
N THR A 83 -5.27 35.05 6.45
CA THR A 83 -5.24 35.21 4.98
C THR A 83 -6.40 34.41 4.35
N GLN A 84 -7.09 35.01 3.40
CA GLN A 84 -8.10 34.32 2.61
C GLN A 84 -7.43 33.61 1.43
N VAL A 85 -7.61 32.30 1.35
CA VAL A 85 -7.01 31.44 0.33
C VAL A 85 -8.05 30.84 -0.59
N LYS A 86 -7.61 30.49 -1.79
CA LYS A 86 -8.38 29.75 -2.79
C LYS A 86 -7.87 28.31 -2.86
N LYS A 87 -8.70 27.44 -3.41
CA LYS A 87 -8.30 26.07 -3.69
C LYS A 87 -7.05 26.04 -4.57
N GLY A 88 -6.01 25.35 -4.11
CA GLY A 88 -4.72 25.20 -4.80
C GLY A 88 -3.63 26.16 -4.31
N ASP A 89 -3.95 27.16 -3.49
CA ASP A 89 -2.94 28.06 -2.92
C ASP A 89 -2.03 27.30 -1.94
N LEU A 90 -0.74 27.63 -1.94
CA LEU A 90 0.23 27.05 -1.02
C LEU A 90 -0.03 27.53 0.42
N LEU A 91 -0.22 26.58 1.32
CA LEU A 91 -0.44 26.85 2.74
C LEU A 91 0.83 26.68 3.56
N VAL A 92 1.51 25.55 3.38
CA VAL A 92 2.70 25.19 4.11
C VAL A 92 3.69 24.51 3.18
N GLU A 93 4.96 24.86 3.28
CA GLU A 93 6.05 24.14 2.63
C GLU A 93 6.98 23.60 3.73
N LEU A 94 7.25 22.31 3.66
CA LEU A 94 8.05 21.58 4.64
C LEU A 94 9.45 21.32 4.08
N ASP A 95 10.43 21.19 4.97
CA ASP A 95 11.79 20.82 4.57
C ASP A 95 11.82 19.43 3.97
N ALA A 96 12.15 19.40 2.69
CA ALA A 96 12.24 18.18 1.88
C ALA A 96 13.67 17.66 1.71
N SER A 97 14.69 18.32 2.29
CA SER A 97 16.12 18.03 2.03
C SER A 97 16.44 16.57 2.30
N ALA A 98 16.06 16.05 3.47
CA ALA A 98 16.29 14.64 3.83
C ALA A 98 15.56 13.66 2.92
N LEU A 99 14.37 14.02 2.43
CA LEU A 99 13.60 13.19 1.49
C LEU A 99 14.22 13.22 0.08
N MET A 100 14.80 14.35 -0.34
CA MET A 100 15.52 14.46 -1.61
C MET A 100 16.79 13.60 -1.60
N ASP A 101 17.57 13.65 -0.53
CA ASP A 101 18.74 12.78 -0.37
C ASP A 101 18.34 11.30 -0.36
N ALA A 102 17.30 10.95 0.39
CA ALA A 102 16.76 9.60 0.43
C ALA A 102 16.23 9.13 -0.94
N LYS A 103 15.65 10.03 -1.75
CA LYS A 103 15.24 9.76 -3.13
C LYS A 103 16.42 9.38 -4.01
N ILE A 104 17.51 10.20 -3.99
CA ILE A 104 18.71 9.94 -4.79
C ILE A 104 19.33 8.60 -4.42
N ASP A 105 19.49 8.32 -3.14
CA ASP A 105 20.00 7.03 -2.65
C ASP A 105 19.12 5.86 -3.08
N GLN A 106 17.81 6.05 -3.04
CA GLN A 106 16.86 5.01 -3.42
C GLN A 106 16.83 4.80 -4.94
N GLU A 107 16.96 5.85 -5.75
CA GLU A 107 17.09 5.74 -7.22
C GLU A 107 18.31 4.89 -7.61
N ILE A 108 19.46 5.08 -6.94
CA ILE A 108 20.64 4.25 -7.13
C ILE A 108 20.35 2.78 -6.81
N LYS A 109 19.65 2.50 -5.68
CA LYS A 109 19.27 1.13 -5.30
C LYS A 109 18.33 0.49 -6.32
N VAL A 110 17.37 1.25 -6.85
CA VAL A 110 16.46 0.80 -7.92
C VAL A 110 17.24 0.45 -9.18
N GLN A 111 18.19 1.30 -9.61
CA GLN A 111 19.02 1.03 -10.78
C GLN A 111 19.88 -0.22 -10.61
N ASN A 112 20.48 -0.42 -9.43
CA ASN A 112 21.27 -1.61 -9.12
C ASN A 112 20.41 -2.87 -9.12
N ALA A 113 19.22 -2.81 -8.50
CA ALA A 113 18.27 -3.93 -8.48
C ALA A 113 17.75 -4.25 -9.89
N ARG A 114 17.48 -3.22 -10.71
CA ARG A 114 17.10 -3.38 -12.12
C ARG A 114 18.20 -4.07 -12.94
N ALA A 115 19.44 -3.65 -12.78
CA ALA A 115 20.58 -4.27 -13.46
C ALA A 115 20.73 -5.75 -13.06
N ALA A 116 20.56 -6.07 -11.76
CA ALA A 116 20.60 -7.45 -11.27
C ALA A 116 19.43 -8.29 -11.81
N PHE A 117 18.23 -7.72 -11.92
CA PHE A 117 17.06 -8.38 -12.54
C PHE A 117 17.31 -8.67 -14.03
N VAL A 118 17.80 -7.71 -14.80
CA VAL A 118 18.12 -7.89 -16.22
C VAL A 118 19.19 -8.98 -16.39
N ASN A 119 20.27 -8.93 -15.60
CA ASN A 119 21.31 -9.95 -15.63
C ASN A 119 20.77 -11.36 -15.32
N ALA A 120 19.87 -11.49 -14.36
CA ALA A 120 19.26 -12.78 -14.05
C ALA A 120 18.33 -13.28 -15.18
N THR A 121 17.65 -12.36 -15.88
CA THR A 121 16.82 -12.71 -17.06
C THR A 121 17.68 -13.27 -18.19
N GLU A 122 18.78 -12.60 -18.52
CA GLU A 122 19.72 -13.05 -19.55
C GLU A 122 20.41 -14.36 -19.14
N ASN A 123 20.78 -14.50 -17.87
CA ASN A 123 21.37 -15.73 -17.36
C ASN A 123 20.41 -16.92 -17.47
N LEU A 124 19.12 -16.76 -17.18
CA LEU A 124 18.13 -17.82 -17.39
C LEU A 124 18.09 -18.26 -18.85
N ALA A 125 18.05 -17.31 -19.80
CA ALA A 125 18.05 -17.63 -21.23
C ALA A 125 19.31 -18.40 -21.67
N VAL A 126 20.48 -18.04 -21.14
CA VAL A 126 21.74 -18.76 -21.39
C VAL A 126 21.67 -20.17 -20.82
N VAL A 127 21.20 -20.35 -19.58
CA VAL A 127 21.06 -21.66 -18.93
C VAL A 127 20.06 -22.55 -19.68
N GLU A 128 18.93 -22.00 -20.14
CA GLU A 128 17.94 -22.73 -20.93
C GLU A 128 18.53 -23.23 -22.25
N ASN A 129 19.25 -22.38 -22.99
CA ASN A 129 19.92 -22.76 -24.23
C ASN A 129 20.99 -23.82 -24.00
N GLN A 130 21.80 -23.69 -22.95
CA GLN A 130 22.81 -24.71 -22.60
C GLN A 130 22.16 -26.03 -22.22
N ALA A 131 21.10 -26.00 -21.41
CA ALA A 131 20.35 -27.18 -21.01
C ALA A 131 19.76 -27.94 -22.23
N GLN A 132 19.23 -27.19 -23.19
CA GLN A 132 18.71 -27.76 -24.45
C GLN A 132 19.84 -28.40 -25.29
N SER A 133 20.95 -27.68 -25.43
CA SER A 133 22.13 -28.20 -26.18
C SER A 133 22.69 -29.47 -25.57
N ASP A 134 22.84 -29.52 -24.26
CA ASP A 134 23.33 -30.71 -23.53
C ASP A 134 22.38 -31.90 -23.70
N LEU A 135 21.07 -31.66 -23.67
CA LEU A 135 20.04 -32.67 -23.90
C LEU A 135 20.08 -33.22 -25.31
N ASP A 136 20.24 -32.37 -26.31
CA ASP A 136 20.30 -32.80 -27.71
C ASP A 136 21.56 -33.60 -28.01
N LEU A 137 22.71 -33.22 -27.43
CA LEU A 137 23.94 -34.00 -27.48
C LEU A 137 23.79 -35.39 -26.82
N ALA A 138 23.16 -35.46 -25.66
CA ALA A 138 22.91 -36.70 -24.96
C ALA A 138 21.94 -37.64 -25.72
N LYS A 139 20.89 -37.05 -26.36
CA LYS A 139 19.98 -37.80 -27.24
C LYS A 139 20.69 -38.37 -28.45
N LEU A 140 21.53 -37.55 -29.11
CA LEU A 140 22.30 -37.99 -30.27
C LEU A 140 23.27 -39.11 -29.91
N THR A 141 23.93 -39.02 -28.75
CA THR A 141 24.80 -40.09 -28.25
C THR A 141 24.04 -41.39 -28.01
N LEU A 142 22.85 -41.33 -27.45
CA LEU A 142 22.00 -42.52 -27.27
C LEU A 142 21.54 -43.10 -28.61
N GLU A 143 21.18 -42.24 -29.56
CA GLU A 143 20.79 -42.66 -30.90
C GLU A 143 21.92 -43.41 -31.63
N PHE A 144 23.15 -42.90 -31.55
CA PHE A 144 24.31 -43.58 -32.13
C PHE A 144 24.56 -44.92 -31.45
N ALA A 145 24.51 -45.01 -30.13
CA ALA A 145 24.66 -46.29 -29.44
C ALA A 145 23.59 -47.34 -29.88
N ARG A 146 22.34 -46.89 -30.08
CA ARG A 146 21.27 -47.74 -30.60
C ARG A 146 21.47 -48.15 -32.06
N GLN A 147 21.97 -47.24 -32.88
CA GLN A 147 22.29 -47.53 -34.28
C GLN A 147 23.48 -48.51 -34.37
N ASP A 148 24.51 -48.38 -33.53
CA ASP A 148 25.62 -49.32 -33.48
C ASP A 148 25.21 -50.72 -33.01
N LEU A 149 24.31 -50.82 -32.03
CA LEU A 149 23.71 -52.09 -31.62
C LEU A 149 22.96 -52.72 -32.80
N LYS A 150 22.11 -51.96 -33.48
CA LYS A 150 21.33 -52.41 -34.64
C LYS A 150 22.21 -52.79 -35.81
N LYS A 151 23.25 -52.02 -36.12
CA LYS A 151 24.26 -52.37 -37.17
C LYS A 151 24.93 -53.69 -36.90
N TYR A 152 25.28 -53.93 -35.62
CA TYR A 152 25.88 -55.20 -35.17
C TYR A 152 24.89 -56.35 -35.32
N THR A 153 23.67 -56.24 -34.81
CA THR A 153 22.66 -57.31 -34.79
C THR A 153 22.12 -57.63 -36.15
N ASP A 154 21.85 -56.66 -36.98
CA ASP A 154 21.17 -56.82 -38.25
C ASP A 154 22.15 -56.93 -39.44
N GLY A 155 23.38 -56.47 -39.29
CA GLY A 155 24.36 -56.43 -40.37
C GLY A 155 25.66 -57.20 -40.08
N GLU A 156 26.47 -56.78 -39.09
CA GLU A 156 27.82 -57.32 -38.90
C GLU A 156 27.85 -58.78 -38.46
N TYR A 157 27.05 -59.14 -37.45
CA TYR A 157 26.99 -60.53 -36.99
C TYR A 157 26.39 -61.51 -38.01
N PRO A 158 25.24 -61.25 -38.67
CA PRO A 158 24.72 -62.09 -39.76
C PRO A 158 25.70 -62.29 -40.91
N ASN A 159 26.40 -61.23 -41.31
CA ASN A 159 27.44 -61.28 -42.32
C ASN A 159 28.63 -62.19 -41.90
N ALA A 160 29.13 -61.98 -40.65
CA ALA A 160 30.21 -62.81 -40.13
C ALA A 160 29.81 -64.26 -40.00
N LEU A 161 28.56 -64.57 -39.58
CA LEU A 161 28.01 -65.91 -39.52
C LEU A 161 27.91 -66.55 -40.89
N GLN A 162 27.42 -65.78 -41.90
CA GLN A 162 27.35 -66.30 -43.27
C GLN A 162 28.74 -66.59 -43.85
N LYS A 163 29.71 -65.73 -43.61
CA LYS A 163 31.11 -65.96 -44.01
C LYS A 163 31.71 -67.22 -43.39
N ALA A 164 31.56 -67.38 -42.04
CA ALA A 164 32.05 -68.53 -41.37
C ALA A 164 31.40 -69.87 -41.86
N ASN A 165 30.09 -69.82 -42.14
CA ASN A 165 29.40 -71.00 -42.76
C ASN A 165 29.87 -71.27 -44.18
N ALA A 166 30.15 -70.28 -45.00
CA ALA A 166 30.73 -70.43 -46.34
C ALA A 166 32.14 -71.05 -46.29
N GLU A 167 32.99 -70.61 -45.33
CA GLU A 167 34.33 -71.22 -45.08
C GLU A 167 34.23 -72.66 -44.72
N ILE A 168 33.24 -73.06 -43.87
CA ILE A 168 33.02 -74.51 -43.52
C ILE A 168 32.61 -75.27 -44.77
N THR A 169 31.64 -74.72 -45.59
CA THR A 169 31.20 -75.39 -46.78
C THR A 169 32.38 -75.66 -47.75
N LEU A 170 33.18 -74.59 -48.01
CA LEU A 170 34.34 -74.68 -48.83
C LEU A 170 35.35 -75.74 -48.33
N ALA A 171 35.67 -75.76 -47.00
CA ALA A 171 36.53 -76.72 -46.38
C ALA A 171 35.99 -78.17 -46.44
N GLN A 172 34.63 -78.33 -46.31
CA GLN A 172 33.98 -79.65 -46.49
C GLN A 172 34.11 -80.14 -47.91
N GLU A 173 33.90 -79.28 -48.92
CA GLU A 173 34.06 -79.67 -50.34
C GLU A 173 35.54 -80.03 -50.67
N GLU A 174 36.48 -79.24 -50.13
CA GLU A 174 37.90 -79.52 -50.32
C GLU A 174 38.29 -80.82 -49.68
N LEU A 175 37.81 -81.13 -48.47
CA LEU A 175 38.06 -82.42 -47.79
C LEU A 175 37.42 -83.54 -48.57
N ALA A 176 36.20 -83.43 -49.06
CA ALA A 176 35.53 -84.42 -49.88
C ALA A 176 36.37 -84.74 -51.14
N ARG A 177 36.87 -83.76 -51.83
CA ARG A 177 37.76 -83.95 -53.01
C ARG A 177 39.12 -84.61 -52.61
N ALA A 178 39.69 -84.19 -51.49
CA ALA A 178 40.94 -84.81 -51.00
C ALA A 178 40.73 -86.30 -50.59
N ARG A 179 39.59 -86.64 -50.00
CA ARG A 179 39.22 -88.03 -49.70
C ARG A 179 38.99 -88.89 -50.89
N GLU A 180 38.24 -88.35 -51.90
CA GLU A 180 38.01 -88.99 -53.16
C GLU A 180 39.37 -89.30 -53.88
N ARG A 181 40.24 -88.28 -53.91
CA ARG A 181 41.58 -88.41 -54.47
C ARG A 181 42.42 -89.50 -53.72
N LEU A 182 42.40 -89.50 -52.41
CA LEU A 182 43.06 -90.45 -51.60
C LEU A 182 42.53 -91.88 -51.85
N GLU A 183 41.23 -92.08 -52.00
CA GLU A 183 40.61 -93.35 -52.35
C GLU A 183 41.11 -93.83 -53.70
N TRP A 184 41.14 -92.98 -54.70
CA TRP A 184 41.68 -93.27 -56.02
C TRP A 184 43.20 -93.62 -55.91
N SER A 185 43.98 -92.88 -55.17
CA SER A 185 45.37 -93.12 -54.96
C SER A 185 45.64 -94.47 -54.22
N LYS A 186 44.80 -94.85 -53.30
CA LYS A 186 44.89 -96.17 -52.63
C LYS A 186 44.69 -97.30 -53.61
N THR A 187 43.69 -97.25 -54.47
CA THR A 187 43.39 -98.23 -55.49
C THR A 187 44.55 -98.31 -56.54
N LEU A 188 45.08 -97.16 -56.96
CA LEU A 188 46.23 -97.13 -57.91
C LEU A 188 47.54 -97.67 -57.25
N TYR A 189 47.69 -97.43 -55.95
CA TYR A 189 48.82 -97.99 -55.27
C TYR A 189 48.72 -99.57 -55.13
N GLU A 190 47.54 -100.10 -54.83
CA GLU A 190 47.31 -101.57 -54.78
C GLU A 190 47.55 -102.19 -56.15
N GLU A 191 47.23 -101.49 -57.20
CA GLU A 191 47.55 -101.92 -58.56
C GLU A 191 48.96 -101.60 -59.03
N LYS A 192 49.83 -100.99 -58.17
CA LYS A 192 51.23 -100.69 -58.39
C LYS A 192 51.50 -99.58 -59.44
N PHE A 193 50.49 -98.67 -59.69
CA PHE A 193 50.61 -97.63 -60.70
C PHE A 193 51.22 -96.28 -60.07
N ILE A 194 51.25 -96.18 -58.78
CA ILE A 194 51.82 -94.99 -58.12
C ILE A 194 52.81 -95.44 -57.02
N SER A 195 53.71 -94.48 -56.55
CA SER A 195 54.70 -94.73 -55.53
C SER A 195 54.13 -94.58 -54.11
N GLN A 196 54.76 -95.19 -53.08
CA GLN A 196 54.41 -94.99 -51.68
C GLN A 196 54.53 -93.51 -51.23
N THR A 197 55.40 -92.73 -51.81
CA THR A 197 55.57 -91.30 -51.55
C THR A 197 54.40 -90.48 -52.06
N GLU A 198 53.83 -90.83 -53.19
CA GLU A 198 52.62 -90.20 -53.72
C GLU A 198 51.40 -90.53 -52.91
N LEU A 199 51.20 -91.79 -52.48
CA LEU A 199 50.12 -92.09 -51.60
C LEU A 199 50.27 -91.39 -50.25
N ALA A 200 51.42 -91.29 -49.65
CA ALA A 200 51.67 -90.56 -48.42
C ALA A 200 51.45 -89.09 -48.54
N ALA A 201 51.69 -88.48 -49.76
CA ALA A 201 51.40 -87.09 -50.02
C ALA A 201 49.87 -86.79 -50.02
N ASP A 202 49.08 -87.73 -50.65
CA ASP A 202 47.63 -87.60 -50.67
C ASP A 202 46.99 -87.87 -49.27
N GLU A 203 47.55 -88.80 -48.49
CA GLU A 203 47.18 -89.00 -47.09
C GLU A 203 47.40 -87.73 -46.25
N LEU A 204 48.61 -87.08 -46.44
CA LEU A 204 48.90 -85.82 -45.76
C LEU A 204 47.99 -84.70 -46.22
N ALA A 205 47.65 -84.68 -47.53
CA ALA A 205 46.76 -83.71 -48.08
C ALA A 205 45.31 -83.84 -47.46
N GLU A 206 44.78 -85.10 -47.35
CA GLU A 206 43.51 -85.34 -46.67
C GLU A 206 43.55 -84.91 -45.23
N LYS A 207 44.58 -85.28 -44.48
CA LYS A 207 44.73 -84.85 -43.05
C LYS A 207 44.78 -83.37 -42.92
N LYS A 208 45.52 -82.67 -43.82
CA LYS A 208 45.54 -81.19 -43.84
C LYS A 208 44.17 -80.63 -44.04
N LYS A 209 43.39 -81.14 -45.04
CA LYS A 209 42.05 -80.66 -45.28
C LYS A 209 41.06 -80.98 -44.16
N ALA A 210 41.21 -82.10 -43.48
CA ALA A 210 40.43 -82.44 -42.30
C ALA A 210 40.76 -81.47 -41.13
N LEU A 211 42.03 -81.06 -40.98
CA LEU A 211 42.39 -80.05 -40.02
C LEU A 211 41.83 -78.69 -40.37
N ASP A 212 41.92 -78.27 -41.67
CA ASP A 212 41.35 -77.03 -42.16
C ASP A 212 39.81 -76.93 -41.82
N LEU A 213 39.06 -78.03 -42.04
CA LEU A 213 37.63 -78.08 -41.69
C LEU A 213 37.41 -77.99 -40.18
N SER A 214 38.27 -78.68 -39.38
CA SER A 214 38.16 -78.55 -37.92
C SER A 214 38.44 -77.13 -37.43
N LEU A 215 39.41 -76.43 -38.01
CA LEU A 215 39.68 -75.00 -37.73
C LEU A 215 38.52 -74.15 -38.11
N ALA A 216 37.92 -74.32 -39.29
CA ALA A 216 36.74 -73.57 -39.71
C ALA A 216 35.55 -73.75 -38.75
N LYS A 217 35.30 -74.96 -38.29
CA LYS A 217 34.25 -75.28 -37.30
C LYS A 217 34.53 -74.58 -35.94
N ASN A 218 35.80 -74.68 -35.48
CA ASN A 218 36.18 -74.01 -34.23
C ASN A 218 36.06 -72.48 -34.33
N ASN A 219 36.37 -71.89 -35.49
CA ASN A 219 36.18 -70.49 -35.71
C ASN A 219 34.69 -70.08 -35.64
N LEU A 220 33.80 -70.92 -36.22
CA LEU A 220 32.35 -70.68 -36.10
C LEU A 220 31.87 -70.76 -34.63
N ASP A 221 32.33 -71.77 -33.92
CA ASP A 221 32.05 -71.96 -32.48
C ASP A 221 32.50 -70.79 -31.65
N LEU A 222 33.72 -70.31 -31.88
CA LEU A 222 34.28 -69.12 -31.25
C LEU A 222 33.41 -67.86 -31.58
N LEU A 223 33.02 -67.70 -32.84
CA LEU A 223 32.20 -66.59 -33.25
C LEU A 223 30.84 -66.62 -32.55
N VAL A 224 30.13 -67.73 -32.55
CA VAL A 224 28.78 -67.86 -32.02
C VAL A 224 28.72 -67.82 -30.49
N ASN A 225 29.56 -68.63 -29.85
CA ASN A 225 29.47 -68.87 -28.41
C ASN A 225 30.26 -67.86 -27.55
N TYR A 226 31.26 -67.18 -28.11
CA TYR A 226 32.11 -66.27 -27.33
C TYR A 226 32.11 -64.84 -27.92
N THR A 227 32.49 -64.65 -29.16
CA THR A 227 32.64 -63.31 -29.76
C THR A 227 31.35 -62.56 -29.84
N ASN A 228 30.31 -63.20 -30.38
CA ASN A 228 28.99 -62.59 -30.48
C ASN A 228 28.38 -62.25 -29.12
N GLN A 229 28.49 -63.17 -28.13
CA GLN A 229 27.94 -62.92 -26.82
C GLN A 229 28.62 -61.70 -26.13
N ARG A 230 29.96 -61.66 -26.22
CA ARG A 230 30.72 -60.53 -25.67
C ARG A 230 30.35 -59.20 -26.39
N ASP A 231 30.37 -59.17 -27.70
CA ASP A 231 30.19 -57.95 -28.45
C ASP A 231 28.72 -57.44 -28.34
N LEU A 232 27.75 -58.37 -28.34
CA LEU A 232 26.35 -58.03 -28.07
C LEU A 232 26.15 -57.48 -26.65
N ALA A 233 26.77 -58.09 -25.65
CA ALA A 233 26.70 -57.58 -24.27
C ALA A 233 27.34 -56.17 -24.13
N GLN A 234 28.48 -55.97 -24.83
CA GLN A 234 29.12 -54.67 -24.85
C GLN A 234 28.20 -53.60 -25.49
N ARG A 235 27.63 -53.82 -26.66
CA ARG A 235 26.73 -52.87 -27.35
C ARG A 235 25.47 -52.58 -26.53
N LYS A 236 24.89 -53.62 -25.87
CA LYS A 236 23.76 -53.42 -24.95
C LYS A 236 24.16 -52.57 -23.73
N SER A 237 25.35 -52.77 -23.20
CA SER A 237 25.87 -51.97 -22.10
C SER A 237 26.08 -50.51 -22.52
N ASP A 238 26.62 -50.28 -23.74
CA ASP A 238 26.83 -48.94 -24.27
C ASP A 238 25.52 -48.18 -24.42
N VAL A 239 24.44 -48.84 -24.91
CA VAL A 239 23.09 -48.27 -24.95
C VAL A 239 22.58 -47.93 -23.55
N SER A 240 22.69 -48.85 -22.60
CA SER A 240 22.25 -48.61 -21.22
C SER A 240 23.01 -47.48 -20.55
N GLN A 241 24.33 -47.37 -20.77
CA GLN A 241 25.13 -46.25 -20.28
C GLN A 241 24.71 -44.91 -20.90
N ALA A 242 24.45 -44.90 -22.21
CA ALA A 242 23.96 -43.69 -22.89
C ALA A 242 22.55 -43.29 -22.40
N GLU A 243 21.65 -44.22 -22.13
CA GLU A 243 20.34 -43.95 -21.52
C GLU A 243 20.45 -43.37 -20.11
N MET A 244 21.30 -43.93 -19.26
CA MET A 244 21.56 -43.40 -17.94
C MET A 244 22.24 -42.02 -17.99
N ALA A 245 23.14 -41.80 -18.94
CA ALA A 245 23.77 -40.49 -19.17
C ALA A 245 22.74 -39.43 -19.60
N MET A 246 21.86 -39.76 -20.53
CA MET A 246 20.80 -38.87 -20.98
C MET A 246 19.86 -38.48 -19.82
N GLU A 247 19.47 -39.48 -18.99
CA GLU A 247 18.59 -39.17 -17.84
C GLU A 247 19.31 -38.34 -16.77
N ARG A 248 20.60 -38.52 -16.52
CA ARG A 248 21.41 -37.66 -15.64
C ARG A 248 21.45 -36.21 -16.20
N THR A 249 21.75 -36.08 -17.49
CA THR A 249 21.79 -34.76 -18.16
C THR A 249 20.43 -34.07 -18.08
N ARG A 250 19.35 -34.82 -18.31
CA ARG A 250 17.97 -34.28 -18.22
C ARG A 250 17.66 -33.76 -16.82
N ARG A 251 18.02 -34.51 -15.78
CA ARG A 251 17.81 -34.09 -14.39
C ARG A 251 18.65 -32.84 -14.05
N LYS A 252 19.91 -32.82 -14.48
CA LYS A 252 20.80 -31.69 -14.27
C LYS A 252 20.27 -30.45 -14.97
N ALA A 253 19.97 -30.54 -16.26
CA ALA A 253 19.42 -29.45 -17.04
C ALA A 253 18.15 -28.85 -16.42
N ARG A 254 17.24 -29.71 -15.96
CA ARG A 254 16.04 -29.24 -15.23
C ARG A 254 16.38 -28.54 -13.91
N ALA A 255 17.34 -29.05 -13.15
CA ALA A 255 17.75 -28.43 -11.88
C ALA A 255 18.38 -27.05 -12.13
N ASP A 256 19.26 -26.93 -13.11
CA ASP A 256 19.96 -25.69 -13.46
C ASP A 256 18.94 -24.62 -13.91
N VAL A 257 17.97 -24.97 -14.76
CA VAL A 257 16.89 -24.06 -15.21
C VAL A 257 15.99 -23.65 -14.03
N VAL A 258 15.62 -24.58 -13.14
CA VAL A 258 14.81 -24.25 -11.96
C VAL A 258 15.58 -23.32 -11.02
N GLN A 259 16.87 -23.54 -10.83
CA GLN A 259 17.72 -22.67 -9.99
C GLN A 259 17.82 -21.25 -10.58
N ALA A 260 18.12 -21.14 -11.88
CA ALA A 260 18.18 -19.82 -12.56
C ALA A 260 16.83 -19.12 -12.54
N GLY A 261 15.72 -19.83 -12.73
CA GLY A 261 14.36 -19.29 -12.62
C GLY A 261 14.00 -18.83 -11.21
N ALA A 262 14.47 -19.52 -10.18
CA ALA A 262 14.30 -19.09 -8.79
C ALA A 262 15.10 -17.81 -8.48
N GLU A 263 16.32 -17.72 -8.99
CA GLU A 263 17.13 -16.50 -8.86
C GLU A 263 16.49 -15.31 -9.58
N LEU A 264 15.99 -15.51 -10.80
CA LEU A 264 15.25 -14.47 -11.53
C LEU A 264 14.08 -13.92 -10.69
N LYS A 265 13.24 -14.80 -10.13
CA LYS A 265 12.12 -14.39 -9.26
C LYS A 265 12.58 -13.64 -8.02
N ALA A 266 13.69 -14.03 -7.42
CA ALA A 266 14.24 -13.32 -6.27
C ALA A 266 14.72 -11.91 -6.64
N ARG A 267 15.38 -11.74 -7.82
CA ARG A 267 15.83 -10.43 -8.31
C ARG A 267 14.67 -9.54 -8.74
N GLU A 268 13.64 -10.13 -9.36
CA GLU A 268 12.39 -9.42 -9.69
C GLU A 268 11.70 -8.87 -8.44
N ALA A 269 11.52 -9.70 -7.41
CA ALA A 269 10.93 -9.27 -6.15
C ALA A 269 11.76 -8.19 -5.45
N GLU A 270 13.09 -8.27 -5.51
CA GLU A 270 13.98 -7.22 -4.99
C GLU A 270 13.82 -5.91 -5.76
N PHE A 271 13.82 -5.95 -7.09
CA PHE A 271 13.59 -4.77 -7.93
C PHE A 271 12.24 -4.12 -7.62
N GLN A 272 11.16 -4.92 -7.55
CA GLN A 272 9.83 -4.43 -7.21
C GLN A 272 9.82 -3.76 -5.82
N ARG A 273 10.43 -4.39 -4.82
CA ARG A 273 10.53 -3.83 -3.47
C ARG A 273 11.26 -2.48 -3.43
N GLN A 274 12.36 -2.36 -4.18
CA GLN A 274 13.11 -1.10 -4.25
C GLN A 274 12.31 -0.02 -4.98
N ASN A 275 11.56 -0.39 -6.00
CA ASN A 275 10.69 0.52 -6.74
C ASN A 275 9.52 1.03 -5.86
N ASP A 276 8.85 0.14 -5.13
CA ASP A 276 7.76 0.50 -4.21
C ASP A 276 8.27 1.47 -3.12
N ARG A 277 9.50 1.27 -2.67
CA ARG A 277 10.12 2.18 -1.70
C ARG A 277 10.42 3.55 -2.31
N LEU A 278 10.84 3.61 -3.57
CA LEU A 278 11.02 4.88 -4.29
C LEU A 278 9.69 5.61 -4.44
N GLU A 279 8.62 4.92 -4.82
CA GLU A 279 7.28 5.48 -4.95
C GLU A 279 6.77 6.06 -3.62
N LYS A 280 7.01 5.36 -2.51
CA LYS A 280 6.73 5.91 -1.17
C LYS A 280 7.46 7.22 -0.90
N ILE A 281 8.75 7.28 -1.21
CA ILE A 281 9.53 8.51 -1.01
C ILE A 281 9.00 9.64 -1.88
N LEU A 282 8.64 9.36 -3.14
CA LEU A 282 8.04 10.34 -4.05
C LEU A 282 6.70 10.87 -3.51
N THR A 283 5.83 9.98 -3.02
CA THR A 283 4.57 10.35 -2.39
C THR A 283 4.79 11.22 -1.14
N GLN A 284 5.79 10.90 -0.32
CA GLN A 284 6.16 11.72 0.84
C GLN A 284 6.68 13.10 0.41
N LEU A 285 7.43 13.16 -0.67
CA LEU A 285 7.94 14.41 -1.23
C LEU A 285 6.80 15.32 -1.74
N GLU A 286 5.79 14.75 -2.39
CA GLU A 286 4.60 15.51 -2.79
C GLU A 286 3.86 16.09 -1.60
N LYS A 287 3.80 15.36 -0.48
CA LYS A 287 3.16 15.81 0.76
C LYS A 287 3.90 16.90 1.52
N THR A 288 5.15 17.22 1.14
CA THR A 288 5.88 18.36 1.73
C THR A 288 5.31 19.71 1.30
N ARG A 289 4.58 19.77 0.18
CA ARG A 289 3.88 20.98 -0.28
C ARG A 289 2.40 20.83 0.00
N ILE A 290 1.96 21.45 1.08
CA ILE A 290 0.56 21.39 1.51
C ILE A 290 -0.20 22.55 0.88
N VAL A 291 -1.15 22.24 0.01
CA VAL A 291 -2.00 23.20 -0.68
C VAL A 291 -3.42 23.18 -0.14
N SER A 292 -4.14 24.30 -0.30
CA SER A 292 -5.53 24.38 0.13
C SER A 292 -6.46 23.51 -0.71
N PRO A 293 -7.24 22.62 -0.08
CA PRO A 293 -8.23 21.81 -0.78
C PRO A 293 -9.51 22.57 -1.16
N ALA A 294 -9.77 23.74 -0.53
CA ALA A 294 -10.96 24.57 -0.73
C ALA A 294 -10.66 26.04 -0.44
N ASP A 295 -11.60 26.91 -0.83
CA ASP A 295 -11.55 28.31 -0.47
C ASP A 295 -11.88 28.49 1.01
N GLY A 296 -11.15 29.35 1.73
CA GLY A 296 -11.39 29.56 3.16
C GLY A 296 -10.46 30.58 3.80
N LEU A 297 -10.67 30.83 5.08
CA LEU A 297 -9.82 31.68 5.91
C LEU A 297 -8.83 30.79 6.65
N VAL A 298 -7.55 31.13 6.62
CA VAL A 298 -6.50 30.40 7.35
C VAL A 298 -6.58 30.70 8.85
N ILE A 299 -6.74 29.66 9.67
CA ILE A 299 -6.68 29.72 11.12
C ILE A 299 -5.66 28.67 11.58
N TYR A 300 -4.69 29.08 12.38
CA TYR A 300 -3.72 28.13 12.92
C TYR A 300 -4.37 27.22 13.97
N ALA A 301 -4.07 25.92 13.90
CA ALA A 301 -4.60 24.96 14.87
C ALA A 301 -4.19 25.28 16.32
N THR A 302 -3.01 25.89 16.51
CA THR A 302 -2.52 26.37 17.80
C THR A 302 -3.33 27.54 18.36
N SER A 303 -3.82 28.45 17.50
CA SER A 303 -4.65 29.58 17.88
C SER A 303 -6.09 29.16 18.22
N ALA A 304 -6.63 28.18 17.50
CA ALA A 304 -8.00 27.71 17.70
C ALA A 304 -8.19 26.80 18.93
N GLN A 305 -7.14 26.14 19.39
CA GLN A 305 -7.17 25.20 20.53
C GLN A 305 -6.81 25.85 21.87
N GLY A 306 -6.92 27.15 22.01
CA GLY A 306 -6.63 27.91 23.22
C GLY A 306 -7.47 27.51 24.44
N GLY A 307 -7.17 26.37 25.05
CA GLY A 307 -7.77 25.88 26.28
C GLY A 307 -6.81 26.07 27.46
N MET A 308 -7.36 26.38 28.65
CA MET A 308 -6.67 26.72 29.89
C MET A 308 -5.64 25.66 30.37
N PHE A 309 -5.62 24.48 29.78
CA PHE A 309 -4.74 23.36 30.18
C PHE A 309 -3.54 23.11 29.24
N ARG A 310 -3.43 23.78 28.10
CA ARG A 310 -2.24 23.70 27.22
C ARG A 310 -1.40 24.95 27.27
N ARG A 311 -0.75 25.17 28.39
CA ARG A 311 0.12 26.33 28.67
C ARG A 311 1.39 26.42 27.81
N ASN A 312 1.70 25.41 26.96
CA ASN A 312 2.96 25.34 26.21
C ASN A 312 2.76 24.99 24.72
N THR A 313 1.65 25.37 24.08
CA THR A 313 1.57 25.24 22.64
C THR A 313 2.19 26.50 22.04
N GLU A 314 3.43 26.40 21.58
CA GLU A 314 4.06 27.49 20.83
C GLU A 314 3.23 27.79 19.57
N PRO A 315 3.06 29.07 19.22
CA PRO A 315 2.36 29.43 17.99
C PRO A 315 3.09 28.82 16.78
N LEU A 316 2.32 28.41 15.78
CA LEU A 316 2.90 27.87 14.55
C LEU A 316 3.74 28.96 13.88
N GLN A 317 5.00 28.65 13.55
CA GLN A 317 5.91 29.59 12.89
C GLN A 317 6.92 28.87 12.00
N GLU A 318 7.50 29.61 11.06
CA GLU A 318 8.57 29.12 10.21
C GLU A 318 9.78 28.68 11.05
N GLY A 319 10.43 27.60 10.65
CA GLY A 319 11.54 26.97 11.37
C GLY A 319 11.10 26.02 12.50
N GLN A 320 9.80 25.93 12.79
CA GLN A 320 9.30 25.03 13.84
C GLN A 320 9.29 23.59 13.37
N ASP A 321 9.69 22.68 14.26
CA ASP A 321 9.60 21.24 14.07
C ASP A 321 8.16 20.74 14.26
N ILE A 322 7.67 19.98 13.30
CA ILE A 322 6.35 19.34 13.33
C ILE A 322 6.46 17.83 13.18
N ARG A 323 5.43 17.13 13.65
CA ARG A 323 5.34 15.68 13.61
C ARG A 323 4.25 15.23 12.64
N GLU A 324 4.33 13.98 12.23
CA GLU A 324 3.26 13.33 11.49
C GLU A 324 1.89 13.48 12.19
N ARG A 325 0.84 13.71 11.42
CA ARG A 325 -0.55 13.90 11.88
C ARG A 325 -0.78 15.10 12.79
N GLN A 326 0.22 15.97 12.97
CA GLN A 326 0.02 17.23 13.68
C GLN A 326 -0.92 18.13 12.87
N GLU A 327 -1.93 18.67 13.55
CA GLU A 327 -2.86 19.63 12.97
C GLU A 327 -2.14 20.99 12.83
N LEU A 328 -2.19 21.55 11.63
CA LEU A 328 -1.50 22.78 11.27
C LEU A 328 -2.48 23.94 11.10
N ILE A 329 -3.44 23.75 10.19
CA ILE A 329 -4.36 24.81 9.77
C ILE A 329 -5.78 24.29 9.78
N TYR A 330 -6.68 25.10 10.26
CA TYR A 330 -8.13 24.97 10.10
C TYR A 330 -8.60 25.90 9.01
N LEU A 331 -9.34 25.37 8.05
CA LEU A 331 -9.99 26.12 6.99
C LEU A 331 -11.50 26.02 7.17
N PRO A 332 -12.15 26.99 7.85
CA PRO A 332 -13.60 27.07 7.83
C PRO A 332 -14.06 27.36 6.41
N THR A 333 -14.90 26.50 5.86
CA THR A 333 -15.54 26.73 4.56
C THR A 333 -16.69 27.73 4.77
N ALA A 334 -16.65 28.83 4.04
CA ALA A 334 -17.52 30.01 4.22
C ALA A 334 -19.03 29.77 4.01
N SER A 335 -19.49 28.53 3.82
CA SER A 335 -20.84 28.28 3.34
C SER A 335 -21.95 28.28 4.41
N SER A 336 -21.61 28.06 5.70
CA SER A 336 -22.63 28.11 6.77
C SER A 336 -22.00 28.14 8.16
N SER A 337 -22.61 28.90 9.07
CA SER A 337 -22.20 28.98 10.47
C SER A 337 -23.23 28.31 11.36
N ASN A 338 -22.77 27.69 12.43
CA ASN A 338 -23.60 27.14 13.52
C ASN A 338 -23.34 27.99 14.77
N ALA A 339 -24.42 28.26 15.53
CA ALA A 339 -24.24 28.72 16.90
C ALA A 339 -24.22 27.52 17.84
N GLU A 340 -23.15 27.38 18.60
CA GLU A 340 -23.01 26.37 19.64
C GLU A 340 -23.31 27.01 20.98
N ILE A 341 -24.41 26.61 21.60
CA ILE A 341 -24.91 27.15 22.87
C ILE A 341 -24.87 26.09 23.97
N ALA A 342 -24.81 26.52 25.20
CA ALA A 342 -24.80 25.68 26.39
C ALA A 342 -26.15 25.72 27.09
N ILE A 343 -27.00 24.71 26.91
CA ILE A 343 -28.33 24.64 27.52
C ILE A 343 -28.23 23.98 28.91
N HIS A 344 -28.75 24.66 29.92
CA HIS A 344 -28.80 24.10 31.28
C HIS A 344 -29.81 22.94 31.39
N GLU A 345 -29.50 21.92 32.23
CA GLU A 345 -30.33 20.72 32.43
C GLU A 345 -31.80 21.05 32.70
N SER A 346 -32.11 22.11 33.45
CA SER A 346 -33.48 22.55 33.74
C SER A 346 -34.29 22.93 32.51
N ASN A 347 -33.67 23.41 31.46
CA ASN A 347 -34.31 23.82 30.23
C ASN A 347 -34.33 22.73 29.15
N LEU A 348 -33.55 21.67 29.34
CA LEU A 348 -33.36 20.60 28.32
C LEU A 348 -34.69 19.94 27.92
N LYS A 349 -35.61 19.74 28.87
CA LYS A 349 -36.90 19.12 28.58
C LYS A 349 -37.85 19.99 27.75
N LYS A 350 -37.57 21.31 27.68
CA LYS A 350 -38.38 22.27 26.91
C LYS A 350 -37.88 22.46 25.50
N VAL A 351 -36.64 22.02 25.20
CA VAL A 351 -35.98 22.28 23.94
C VAL A 351 -35.83 20.96 23.17
N GLY A 352 -36.14 21.00 21.87
CA GLY A 352 -36.05 19.83 20.99
C GLY A 352 -35.40 20.16 19.67
N THR A 353 -34.89 19.14 18.98
CA THR A 353 -34.36 19.26 17.63
C THR A 353 -35.44 19.74 16.67
N GLY A 354 -35.08 20.65 15.75
CA GLY A 354 -36.00 21.23 14.78
C GLY A 354 -36.69 22.54 15.25
N MET A 355 -36.60 22.89 16.54
CA MET A 355 -37.21 24.13 17.06
C MET A 355 -36.54 25.39 16.44
N PRO A 356 -37.32 26.41 16.15
CA PRO A 356 -36.80 27.69 15.63
C PRO A 356 -36.07 28.44 16.75
N ALA A 357 -34.98 29.10 16.36
CA ALA A 357 -34.21 29.96 17.25
C ALA A 357 -33.81 31.25 16.53
N LYS A 358 -33.71 32.31 17.30
CA LYS A 358 -33.14 33.58 16.85
C LYS A 358 -31.81 33.79 17.55
N VAL A 359 -30.77 34.01 16.78
CA VAL A 359 -29.42 34.20 17.27
C VAL A 359 -28.99 35.64 17.02
N THR A 360 -28.53 36.32 18.07
CA THR A 360 -27.88 37.61 18.02
C THR A 360 -26.39 37.45 18.29
N VAL A 361 -25.54 38.05 17.50
CA VAL A 361 -24.08 38.01 17.66
C VAL A 361 -23.63 39.31 18.28
N ASP A 362 -22.90 39.27 19.40
CA ASP A 362 -22.50 40.43 20.17
C ASP A 362 -21.66 41.43 19.36
N ALA A 363 -20.87 40.92 18.41
CA ALA A 363 -20.04 41.73 17.50
C ALA A 363 -20.83 42.39 16.36
N LEU A 364 -22.12 42.03 16.15
CA LEU A 364 -22.97 42.52 15.07
C LEU A 364 -24.30 43.08 15.65
N PRO A 365 -24.27 44.19 16.37
CA PRO A 365 -25.45 44.70 17.06
C PRO A 365 -26.56 45.09 16.06
N GLY A 366 -27.80 44.73 16.41
CA GLY A 366 -28.98 45.03 15.58
C GLY A 366 -29.27 44.01 14.46
N ARG A 367 -28.47 42.95 14.31
CA ARG A 367 -28.76 41.87 13.36
C ARG A 367 -29.21 40.60 14.12
N GLU A 368 -30.38 40.07 13.75
CA GLU A 368 -30.90 38.79 14.23
C GLU A 368 -30.80 37.79 13.10
N PHE A 369 -30.21 36.61 13.41
CA PHE A 369 -30.10 35.49 12.51
C PHE A 369 -31.11 34.41 12.89
N SER A 370 -31.96 34.05 11.95
CA SER A 370 -32.87 32.91 12.15
C SER A 370 -32.12 31.59 11.99
N GLY A 371 -32.50 30.63 12.80
CA GLY A 371 -31.89 29.30 12.73
C GLY A 371 -32.77 28.21 13.34
N ARG A 372 -32.31 27.01 13.28
CA ARG A 372 -32.98 25.82 13.86
C ARG A 372 -32.00 24.96 14.62
N ILE A 373 -32.51 24.35 15.70
CA ILE A 373 -31.72 23.37 16.47
C ILE A 373 -31.54 22.11 15.63
N THR A 374 -30.28 21.77 15.35
CA THR A 374 -29.94 20.57 14.57
C THR A 374 -29.49 19.40 15.45
N HIS A 375 -28.78 19.70 16.53
CA HIS A 375 -28.21 18.66 17.40
C HIS A 375 -28.18 19.12 18.84
N ILE A 376 -28.54 18.21 19.74
CA ILE A 376 -28.40 18.38 21.20
C ILE A 376 -27.52 17.24 21.68
N ALA A 377 -26.41 17.55 22.34
CA ALA A 377 -25.50 16.53 22.84
C ALA A 377 -26.21 15.62 23.87
N PRO A 378 -26.07 14.31 23.77
CA PRO A 378 -26.74 13.37 24.68
C PRO A 378 -26.10 13.32 26.07
N LEU A 379 -24.87 13.81 26.21
CA LEU A 379 -24.11 13.90 27.46
C LEU A 379 -23.81 15.34 27.79
N PRO A 380 -23.79 15.72 29.08
CA PRO A 380 -23.39 17.05 29.47
C PRO A 380 -21.90 17.27 29.15
N ASP A 381 -21.56 18.55 28.93
CA ASP A 381 -20.19 18.93 28.62
C ASP A 381 -19.22 18.61 29.75
N ALA A 382 -18.21 17.81 29.45
CA ALA A 382 -17.24 17.32 30.41
C ALA A 382 -16.44 18.45 31.08
N GLN A 383 -16.20 19.55 30.38
CA GLN A 383 -15.44 20.67 30.88
C GLN A 383 -16.24 21.46 31.92
N SER A 384 -17.54 21.63 31.71
CA SER A 384 -18.43 22.29 32.65
C SER A 384 -18.58 21.50 33.95
N ILE A 385 -18.73 20.17 33.87
CA ILE A 385 -18.80 19.28 35.03
C ILE A 385 -17.52 19.33 35.87
N TRP A 386 -16.36 19.38 35.20
CA TRP A 386 -15.06 19.41 35.91
C TRP A 386 -14.83 20.72 36.64
N MET A 387 -15.25 21.87 36.07
CA MET A 387 -15.12 23.18 36.68
C MET A 387 -16.18 23.46 37.76
N ASN A 388 -17.40 22.99 37.55
CA ASN A 388 -18.50 23.10 38.51
C ASN A 388 -19.43 21.88 38.38
N PRO A 389 -19.32 20.89 39.28
CA PRO A 389 -20.12 19.65 39.21
C PRO A 389 -21.62 19.88 39.28
N ASP A 390 -22.07 20.99 39.86
CA ASP A 390 -23.50 21.34 39.98
C ASP A 390 -24.04 21.97 38.71
N LEU A 391 -23.22 22.44 37.80
CA LEU A 391 -23.59 23.08 36.55
C LEU A 391 -23.55 22.08 35.38
N LYS A 392 -24.65 21.40 35.14
CA LYS A 392 -24.75 20.50 33.98
C LYS A 392 -25.36 21.22 32.80
N VAL A 393 -24.51 21.46 31.80
CA VAL A 393 -24.92 22.07 30.53
C VAL A 393 -24.74 21.09 29.38
N PHE A 394 -25.65 21.18 28.42
CA PHE A 394 -25.65 20.33 27.22
C PHE A 394 -25.35 21.18 26.00
N THR A 395 -24.31 20.81 25.28
CA THR A 395 -23.92 21.48 24.05
C THR A 395 -24.98 21.29 22.99
N THR A 396 -25.52 22.39 22.47
CA THR A 396 -26.58 22.39 21.47
C THR A 396 -26.16 23.19 20.26
N GLN A 397 -26.34 22.63 19.07
CA GLN A 397 -26.00 23.27 17.81
C GLN A 397 -27.25 23.81 17.12
N ILE A 398 -27.20 25.08 16.77
CA ILE A 398 -28.24 25.81 16.00
C ILE A 398 -27.65 26.12 14.63
N PHE A 399 -28.27 25.57 13.60
CA PHE A 399 -27.97 25.95 12.21
C PHE A 399 -28.54 27.35 11.90
N LEU A 400 -27.73 28.23 11.37
CA LEU A 400 -28.12 29.57 10.99
C LEU A 400 -28.54 29.61 9.52
N ASP A 401 -29.74 30.15 9.27
CA ASP A 401 -30.28 30.37 7.92
C ASP A 401 -29.68 31.67 7.35
N GLY A 402 -28.52 31.60 6.72
CA GLY A 402 -27.85 32.76 6.13
C GLY A 402 -26.41 32.87 6.59
N ASN A 403 -25.57 33.32 5.68
CA ASN A 403 -24.15 33.57 5.92
C ASN A 403 -23.86 35.06 5.83
N ASP A 404 -23.37 35.66 6.89
CA ASP A 404 -22.88 37.03 6.90
C ASP A 404 -21.34 36.99 6.81
N LYS A 405 -20.77 37.76 5.87
CA LYS A 405 -19.31 37.84 5.66
C LYS A 405 -18.55 38.38 6.87
N ASP A 406 -19.26 39.14 7.72
CA ASP A 406 -18.69 39.73 8.92
C ASP A 406 -18.72 38.77 10.14
N MET A 407 -19.46 37.64 10.03
CA MET A 407 -19.57 36.65 11.09
C MET A 407 -18.32 35.73 11.09
N ARG A 408 -17.59 35.71 12.21
CA ARG A 408 -16.38 34.91 12.35
C ARG A 408 -16.55 33.86 13.43
N THR A 409 -15.91 32.71 13.21
CA THR A 409 -15.80 31.64 14.22
C THR A 409 -15.15 32.18 15.49
N GLY A 410 -15.73 31.84 16.65
CA GLY A 410 -15.27 32.32 17.95
C GLY A 410 -16.01 33.55 18.49
N MET A 411 -16.86 34.20 17.68
CA MET A 411 -17.69 35.31 18.16
C MET A 411 -18.72 34.82 19.18
N SER A 412 -18.92 35.58 20.27
CA SER A 412 -19.96 35.32 21.25
C SER A 412 -21.34 35.61 20.64
N CYS A 413 -22.30 34.78 20.99
CA CYS A 413 -23.69 34.94 20.56
C CYS A 413 -24.66 34.58 21.68
N GLN A 414 -25.87 35.11 21.54
CA GLN A 414 -26.99 34.77 22.39
C GLN A 414 -28.09 34.18 21.52
N ALA A 415 -28.57 33.00 21.86
CA ALA A 415 -29.65 32.35 21.15
C ALA A 415 -30.95 32.39 21.96
N ARG A 416 -32.01 32.82 21.34
CA ARG A 416 -33.38 32.81 21.86
C ARG A 416 -34.13 31.69 21.16
N ILE A 417 -34.40 30.62 21.88
CA ILE A 417 -35.14 29.45 21.37
C ILE A 417 -36.62 29.67 21.65
N ILE A 418 -37.45 29.61 20.62
CA ILE A 418 -38.89 29.80 20.72
C ILE A 418 -39.55 28.44 20.93
N ILE A 419 -40.28 28.30 22.05
CA ILE A 419 -40.95 27.06 22.47
C ILE A 419 -42.41 27.10 22.06
#